data_c8bce2ad7be7e08f762f6dc7bbeb109f
#
_entry.id   c8bce2ad7be7e08f762f6dc7bbeb109f
#
_cell.length_a   1.000
_cell.length_b   1.000
_cell.length_c   1.000
_cell.angle_alpha   90.00
_cell.angle_beta   90.00
_cell.angle_gamma   90.00
#
_symmetry.space_group_name_H-M   'P 1'
#
loop_
_entity.id
_entity.type
_entity.pdbx_description
1 polymer ?
#
loop_
_entity_poly.entity_id
_entity_poly.type
_entity_poly.pdbx_seq_one_letter_code
_entity_poly.pdbx_strand_id
1 'polypeptide(L)'
;AVMLLETGGKGVTFKPRPVEGVRKNIQYAKPERLILDGQQRFTSLYQSLMHKKPVKTKNSKNKPIERLYFFDMAKVIDNKDDREDAIQSVPPERIIRTFGREVVLDLTEPNSEYKFSLFPINQVFDSADWRNAYQEYWDYDREKIKLFNDFEQEIIKRFEQYQLPVIELKKETP
;
A
#
# COMPACT_ATOMS: atom_id res chain seq x y z
N ALA A 1 10.44 -6.24 12.65
CA ALA A 1 11.21 -7.29 11.97
C ALA A 1 10.29 -8.36 11.42
N VAL A 2 10.74 -9.07 10.40
CA VAL A 2 10.10 -10.27 9.84
C VAL A 2 11.06 -11.43 10.09
N MET A 3 10.50 -12.59 10.51
CA MET A 3 11.31 -13.81 10.71
C MET A 3 11.10 -14.76 9.54
N LEU A 4 12.19 -15.15 8.88
CA LEU A 4 12.21 -16.07 7.75
C LEU A 4 12.90 -17.38 8.13
N LEU A 5 12.39 -18.48 7.61
CA LEU A 5 12.99 -19.82 7.73
C LEU A 5 13.34 -20.34 6.34
N GLU A 6 14.58 -20.81 6.14
CA GLU A 6 14.95 -21.54 4.93
C GLU A 6 14.24 -22.89 4.86
N THR A 7 13.76 -23.26 3.67
CA THR A 7 13.09 -24.55 3.45
C THR A 7 14.09 -25.67 3.07
N GLY A 8 13.67 -26.94 3.22
CA GLY A 8 14.43 -28.11 2.75
C GLY A 8 15.39 -28.75 3.76
N GLY A 9 15.26 -28.47 5.07
CA GLY A 9 15.92 -29.23 6.14
C GLY A 9 15.32 -30.62 6.36
N LYS A 10 16.04 -31.54 7.01
CA LYS A 10 15.62 -32.92 7.28
C LYS A 10 14.68 -33.06 8.49
N GLY A 11 14.21 -31.99 9.08
CA GLY A 11 13.40 -32.00 10.30
C GLY A 11 11.92 -31.70 10.02
N VAL A 12 11.43 -30.61 10.61
CA VAL A 12 10.02 -30.22 10.54
C VAL A 12 9.64 -29.73 9.14
N THR A 13 8.61 -30.34 8.58
CA THR A 13 8.02 -29.88 7.31
C THR A 13 6.82 -28.98 7.59
N PHE A 14 6.92 -27.72 7.21
CA PHE A 14 5.80 -26.79 7.26
C PHE A 14 4.98 -26.88 5.96
N LYS A 15 3.67 -26.82 6.06
CA LYS A 15 2.79 -26.66 4.89
C LYS A 15 2.70 -25.16 4.56
N PRO A 16 3.35 -24.71 3.48
CA PRO A 16 3.34 -23.29 3.15
C PRO A 16 1.95 -22.84 2.72
N ARG A 17 1.61 -21.59 3.06
CA ARG A 17 0.46 -20.89 2.52
C ARG A 17 0.95 -19.61 1.80
N PRO A 18 0.45 -19.32 0.60
CA PRO A 18 0.79 -18.09 -0.08
C PRO A 18 0.28 -16.88 0.69
N VAL A 19 0.97 -15.75 0.55
CA VAL A 19 0.49 -14.46 1.04
C VAL A 19 -0.85 -14.15 0.38
N GLU A 20 -1.83 -13.70 1.15
CA GLU A 20 -3.16 -13.39 0.63
C GLU A 20 -3.09 -12.27 -0.40
N GLY A 21 -3.72 -12.46 -1.56
CA GLY A 21 -3.72 -11.51 -2.67
C GLY A 21 -2.67 -11.79 -3.76
N VAL A 22 -1.73 -12.72 -3.52
CA VAL A 22 -0.73 -13.12 -4.54
C VAL A 22 -1.42 -13.80 -5.74
N ARG A 23 -0.92 -13.53 -6.94
CA ARG A 23 -1.45 -14.10 -8.19
C ARG A 23 -1.40 -15.62 -8.17
N LYS A 24 -2.43 -16.28 -8.71
CA LYS A 24 -2.58 -17.75 -8.69
C LYS A 24 -1.38 -18.51 -9.29
N ASN A 25 -0.73 -17.98 -10.31
CA ASN A 25 0.44 -18.61 -10.92
C ASN A 25 1.66 -18.70 -9.99
N ILE A 26 1.75 -17.82 -8.99
CA ILE A 26 2.84 -17.79 -8.00
C ILE A 26 2.51 -18.70 -6.81
N GLN A 27 1.23 -18.99 -6.56
CA GLN A 27 0.78 -19.80 -5.42
C GLN A 27 1.33 -21.24 -5.41
N TYR A 28 1.73 -21.76 -6.57
CA TYR A 28 2.27 -23.12 -6.72
C TYR A 28 3.80 -23.16 -6.77
N ALA A 29 4.47 -22.04 -6.69
CA ALA A 29 5.92 -22.01 -6.60
C ALA A 29 6.39 -22.65 -5.29
N LYS A 30 7.42 -23.51 -5.37
CA LYS A 30 8.05 -24.06 -4.17
C LYS A 30 8.78 -22.93 -3.43
N PRO A 31 8.40 -22.60 -2.19
CA PRO A 31 9.03 -21.50 -1.48
C PRO A 31 10.46 -21.88 -1.07
N GLU A 32 11.40 -20.98 -1.23
CA GLU A 32 12.76 -21.10 -0.70
C GLU A 32 12.81 -20.68 0.77
N ARG A 33 11.94 -19.75 1.17
CA ARG A 33 11.83 -19.20 2.53
C ARG A 33 10.36 -19.13 2.96
N LEU A 34 10.13 -19.38 4.23
CA LEU A 34 8.82 -19.25 4.88
C LEU A 34 8.84 -18.06 5.86
N ILE A 35 7.76 -17.29 5.89
CA ILE A 35 7.57 -16.27 6.90
C ILE A 35 7.03 -16.94 8.16
N LEU A 36 7.81 -16.98 9.24
CA LEU A 36 7.41 -17.54 10.52
C LEU A 36 6.70 -16.50 11.39
N ASP A 37 7.22 -15.28 11.44
CA ASP A 37 6.60 -14.15 12.14
C ASP A 37 6.47 -12.93 11.24
N GLY A 38 5.48 -12.09 11.53
CA GLY A 38 5.18 -10.90 10.74
C GLY A 38 4.30 -11.15 9.52
N GLN A 39 3.70 -12.34 9.37
CA GLN A 39 2.85 -12.69 8.22
C GLN A 39 1.71 -11.67 7.99
N GLN A 40 1.00 -11.26 9.04
CA GLN A 40 -0.09 -10.30 8.91
C GLN A 40 0.40 -8.92 8.47
N ARG A 41 1.50 -8.44 9.08
CA ARG A 41 2.13 -7.16 8.72
C ARG A 41 2.60 -7.16 7.26
N PHE A 42 3.27 -8.24 6.86
CA PHE A 42 3.74 -8.40 5.48
C PHE A 42 2.57 -8.48 4.49
N THR A 43 1.51 -9.21 4.82
CA THR A 43 0.30 -9.31 4.00
C THR A 43 -0.37 -7.95 3.83
N SER A 44 -0.52 -7.19 4.92
CA SER A 44 -1.10 -5.84 4.88
C SER A 44 -0.27 -4.88 4.01
N LEU A 45 1.06 -4.90 4.17
CA LEU A 45 1.96 -4.10 3.33
C LEU A 45 1.85 -4.50 1.86
N TYR A 46 1.90 -5.80 1.55
CA TYR A 46 1.76 -6.28 0.19
C TYR A 46 0.43 -5.85 -0.44
N GLN A 47 -0.68 -6.04 0.28
CA GLN A 47 -2.01 -5.68 -0.23
C GLN A 47 -2.17 -4.17 -0.42
N SER A 48 -1.62 -3.37 0.48
CA SER A 48 -1.74 -1.90 0.38
C SER A 48 -0.84 -1.30 -0.69
N LEU A 49 0.39 -1.81 -0.84
CA LEU A 49 1.42 -1.20 -1.67
C LEU A 49 1.51 -1.79 -3.09
N MET A 50 1.08 -3.03 -3.30
CA MET A 50 1.31 -3.75 -4.57
C MET A 50 0.05 -4.33 -5.19
N HIS A 51 -1.05 -4.44 -4.45
CA HIS A 51 -2.27 -5.05 -4.96
C HIS A 51 -3.18 -4.00 -5.61
N LYS A 52 -3.59 -4.27 -6.86
CA LYS A 52 -4.43 -3.32 -7.62
C LYS A 52 -5.94 -3.39 -7.29
N LYS A 53 -6.33 -4.20 -6.29
CA LYS A 53 -7.73 -4.37 -5.87
C LYS A 53 -7.94 -3.76 -4.48
N PRO A 54 -9.19 -3.49 -4.07
CA PRO A 54 -9.48 -3.05 -2.72
C PRO A 54 -8.91 -4.02 -1.67
N VAL A 55 -8.37 -3.47 -0.60
CA VAL A 55 -7.79 -4.22 0.51
C VAL A 55 -8.90 -4.68 1.45
N LYS A 56 -8.95 -5.96 1.76
CA LYS A 56 -9.87 -6.50 2.76
C LYS A 56 -9.37 -6.18 4.15
N THR A 57 -10.18 -5.54 4.94
CA THR A 57 -9.88 -5.11 6.31
C THR A 57 -11.11 -5.18 7.19
N LYS A 58 -11.04 -4.65 8.40
CA LYS A 58 -12.16 -4.57 9.34
C LYS A 58 -12.33 -3.13 9.82
N ASN A 59 -13.56 -2.72 10.01
CA ASN A 59 -13.86 -1.43 10.61
C ASN A 59 -13.73 -1.47 12.15
N SER A 60 -13.95 -0.34 12.82
CA SER A 60 -13.91 -0.20 14.27
C SER A 60 -14.89 -1.12 15.03
N LYS A 61 -15.93 -1.61 14.35
CA LYS A 61 -16.90 -2.58 14.88
C LYS A 61 -16.54 -4.04 14.52
N ASN A 62 -15.31 -4.29 14.07
CA ASN A 62 -14.78 -5.61 13.67
C ASN A 62 -15.53 -6.27 12.50
N LYS A 63 -16.31 -5.50 11.73
CA LYS A 63 -16.99 -5.99 10.52
C LYS A 63 -16.05 -5.97 9.32
N PRO A 64 -16.07 -7.02 8.46
CA PRO A 64 -15.27 -7.05 7.25
C PRO A 64 -15.72 -5.95 6.30
N ILE A 65 -14.74 -5.23 5.75
CA ILE A 65 -14.93 -4.17 4.76
C ILE A 65 -13.81 -4.25 3.73
N GLU A 66 -14.00 -3.55 2.60
CA GLU A 66 -12.96 -3.35 1.59
C GLU A 66 -12.63 -1.86 1.48
N ARG A 67 -11.34 -1.54 1.25
CA ARG A 67 -10.87 -0.16 1.17
C ARG A 67 -9.81 0.01 0.09
N LEU A 68 -9.85 1.18 -0.55
CA LEU A 68 -8.78 1.76 -1.34
C LEU A 68 -8.07 2.80 -0.47
N TYR A 69 -6.75 2.90 -0.60
CA TYR A 69 -5.96 3.83 0.20
C TYR A 69 -5.23 4.82 -0.70
N PHE A 70 -5.26 6.09 -0.29
CA PHE A 70 -4.62 7.19 -0.99
C PHE A 70 -3.81 8.03 -0.01
N PHE A 71 -2.71 8.60 -0.47
CA PHE A 71 -2.07 9.71 0.21
C PHE A 71 -2.68 11.03 -0.26
N ASP A 72 -3.12 11.86 0.68
CA ASP A 72 -3.37 13.28 0.44
C ASP A 72 -2.01 13.99 0.41
N MET A 73 -1.52 14.31 -0.80
CA MET A 73 -0.15 14.83 -0.98
C MET A 73 0.06 16.14 -0.25
N ALA A 74 -0.94 17.02 -0.22
CA ALA A 74 -0.84 18.29 0.49
C ALA A 74 -0.69 18.07 2.00
N LYS A 75 -1.54 17.24 2.60
CA LYS A 75 -1.45 16.92 4.04
C LYS A 75 -0.14 16.25 4.42
N VAL A 76 0.41 15.38 3.56
CA VAL A 76 1.72 14.75 3.81
C VAL A 76 2.82 15.80 3.97
N ILE A 77 2.77 16.88 3.17
CA ILE A 77 3.78 17.93 3.17
C ILE A 77 3.57 18.90 4.31
N ASP A 78 2.31 19.28 4.57
CA ASP A 78 1.95 20.27 5.59
C ASP A 78 2.10 19.73 7.01
N ASN A 79 1.77 18.46 7.24
CA ASN A 79 1.79 17.83 8.56
C ASN A 79 2.83 16.70 8.64
N LYS A 80 4.11 17.08 8.84
CA LYS A 80 5.22 16.12 8.90
C LYS A 80 5.23 15.27 10.17
N ASP A 81 4.62 15.75 11.24
CA ASP A 81 4.64 15.11 12.55
C ASP A 81 3.52 14.07 12.71
N ASP A 82 2.39 14.23 12.00
CA ASP A 82 1.26 13.30 12.01
C ASP A 82 0.79 12.99 10.59
N ARG A 83 1.47 12.03 9.96
CA ARG A 83 1.18 11.61 8.58
C ARG A 83 0.06 10.59 8.48
N GLU A 84 -0.45 10.06 9.59
CA GLU A 84 -1.56 9.12 9.57
C GLU A 84 -2.84 9.78 9.04
N ASP A 85 -3.06 11.05 9.39
CA ASP A 85 -4.18 11.86 8.90
C ASP A 85 -4.14 12.15 7.39
N ALA A 86 -2.97 12.00 6.78
CA ALA A 86 -2.81 12.13 5.33
C ALA A 86 -3.21 10.88 4.56
N ILE A 87 -3.51 9.76 5.24
CA ILE A 87 -3.96 8.53 4.60
C ILE A 87 -5.48 8.54 4.49
N GLN A 88 -6.00 8.65 3.26
CA GLN A 88 -7.43 8.58 2.96
C GLN A 88 -7.85 7.14 2.72
N SER A 89 -8.82 6.65 3.50
CA SER A 89 -9.43 5.33 3.35
C SER A 89 -10.77 5.46 2.62
N VAL A 90 -10.82 5.01 1.38
CA VAL A 90 -11.96 5.18 0.47
C VAL A 90 -12.63 3.83 0.22
N PRO A 91 -13.97 3.71 0.27
CA PRO A 91 -14.65 2.46 -0.07
C PRO A 91 -14.53 2.15 -1.58
N PRO A 92 -14.80 0.89 -2.01
CA PRO A 92 -14.65 0.49 -3.41
C PRO A 92 -15.50 1.29 -4.40
N GLU A 93 -16.65 1.81 -3.97
CA GLU A 93 -17.52 2.70 -4.74
C GLU A 93 -16.93 4.10 -4.95
N ARG A 94 -15.76 4.38 -4.35
CA ARG A 94 -14.99 5.61 -4.49
C ARG A 94 -15.69 6.89 -4.00
N ILE A 95 -16.71 6.75 -3.14
CA ILE A 95 -17.45 7.88 -2.55
C ILE A 95 -17.39 7.79 -1.03
N ILE A 96 -16.96 8.87 -0.38
CA ILE A 96 -17.06 9.04 1.08
C ILE A 96 -18.26 9.92 1.39
N ARG A 97 -19.12 9.46 2.31
CA ARG A 97 -20.32 10.18 2.76
C ARG A 97 -20.27 10.39 4.28
N THR A 98 -20.69 11.57 4.73
CA THR A 98 -20.91 11.86 6.15
C THR A 98 -22.37 11.56 6.49
N PHE A 99 -22.60 10.84 7.57
CA PHE A 99 -23.93 10.40 8.04
C PHE A 99 -24.80 9.72 6.96
N GLY A 100 -24.14 9.12 5.96
CA GLY A 100 -24.78 8.40 4.86
C GLY A 100 -25.49 9.28 3.81
N ARG A 101 -25.43 10.60 3.92
CA ARG A 101 -26.17 11.54 3.05
C ARG A 101 -25.25 12.51 2.29
N GLU A 102 -24.44 13.25 3.00
CA GLU A 102 -23.58 14.29 2.40
C GLU A 102 -22.32 13.68 1.79
N VAL A 103 -22.05 13.99 0.53
CA VAL A 103 -20.83 13.56 -0.16
C VAL A 103 -19.67 14.46 0.26
N VAL A 104 -18.69 13.88 0.93
CA VAL A 104 -17.46 14.56 1.38
C VAL A 104 -16.35 14.43 0.34
N LEU A 105 -16.26 13.27 -0.31
CA LEU A 105 -15.28 12.99 -1.36
C LEU A 105 -15.93 12.10 -2.41
N ASP A 106 -15.77 12.48 -3.67
CA ASP A 106 -16.20 11.70 -4.82
C ASP A 106 -15.04 11.52 -5.80
N LEU A 107 -14.60 10.27 -5.94
CA LEU A 107 -13.52 9.85 -6.84
C LEU A 107 -14.04 8.97 -7.98
N THR A 108 -15.33 9.05 -8.32
CA THR A 108 -15.93 8.24 -9.40
C THR A 108 -15.60 8.77 -10.78
N GLU A 109 -15.45 10.09 -10.90
CA GLU A 109 -15.12 10.73 -12.18
C GLU A 109 -13.66 10.46 -12.58
N PRO A 110 -13.39 10.32 -13.88
CA PRO A 110 -12.03 10.23 -14.38
C PRO A 110 -11.19 11.42 -13.87
N ASN A 111 -9.95 11.16 -13.52
CA ASN A 111 -9.01 12.19 -13.04
C ASN A 111 -9.34 12.84 -11.69
N SER A 112 -10.37 12.38 -10.95
CA SER A 112 -10.68 12.90 -9.61
C SER A 112 -9.48 12.78 -8.66
N GLU A 113 -8.67 11.75 -8.77
CA GLU A 113 -7.44 11.57 -8.00
C GLU A 113 -6.48 12.74 -8.21
N TYR A 114 -6.32 13.18 -9.47
CA TYR A 114 -5.46 14.32 -9.79
C TYR A 114 -6.06 15.64 -9.29
N LYS A 115 -7.36 15.84 -9.49
CA LYS A 115 -8.09 17.03 -9.01
C LYS A 115 -7.91 17.25 -7.52
N PHE A 116 -8.01 16.19 -6.73
CA PHE A 116 -7.87 16.26 -5.27
C PHE A 116 -6.45 16.00 -4.77
N SER A 117 -5.47 15.81 -5.66
CA SER A 117 -4.09 15.49 -5.32
C SER A 117 -3.97 14.27 -4.39
N LEU A 118 -4.77 13.22 -4.67
CA LEU A 118 -4.83 11.97 -3.93
C LEU A 118 -4.04 10.88 -4.66
N PHE A 119 -2.85 10.59 -4.18
CA PHE A 119 -1.97 9.60 -4.78
C PHE A 119 -2.34 8.17 -4.32
N PRO A 120 -2.64 7.19 -5.22
CA PRO A 120 -2.94 5.82 -4.82
C PRO A 120 -1.73 5.12 -4.20
N ILE A 121 -1.87 4.61 -2.97
CA ILE A 121 -0.75 4.00 -2.23
C ILE A 121 -0.16 2.79 -2.96
N ASN A 122 -0.97 2.05 -3.70
CA ASN A 122 -0.52 0.88 -4.48
C ASN A 122 0.29 1.22 -5.73
N GLN A 123 0.57 2.48 -5.99
CA GLN A 123 1.44 2.95 -7.07
C GLN A 123 2.78 3.51 -6.56
N VAL A 124 3.07 3.38 -5.26
CA VAL A 124 4.27 3.95 -4.66
C VAL A 124 5.57 3.41 -5.28
N PHE A 125 5.58 2.15 -5.75
CA PHE A 125 6.74 1.54 -6.44
C PHE A 125 6.66 1.62 -7.97
N ASP A 126 5.60 2.23 -8.52
CA ASP A 126 5.38 2.39 -9.97
C ASP A 126 4.63 3.70 -10.22
N SER A 127 5.24 4.80 -9.80
CA SER A 127 4.59 6.12 -9.75
C SER A 127 4.71 6.94 -11.04
N ALA A 128 5.54 6.50 -12.00
CA ALA A 128 5.91 7.32 -13.15
C ALA A 128 4.71 7.68 -14.04
N ASP A 129 3.85 6.70 -14.36
CA ASP A 129 2.67 6.93 -15.21
C ASP A 129 1.65 7.84 -14.52
N TRP A 130 1.42 7.64 -13.23
CA TRP A 130 0.53 8.49 -12.45
C TRP A 130 1.04 9.93 -12.38
N ARG A 131 2.35 10.12 -12.14
CA ARG A 131 3.01 11.43 -12.14
C ARG A 131 2.80 12.16 -13.45
N ASN A 132 3.08 11.49 -14.58
CA ASN A 132 2.96 12.08 -15.90
C ASN A 132 1.50 12.52 -16.17
N ALA A 133 0.53 11.66 -15.88
CA ALA A 133 -0.88 11.98 -16.05
C ALA A 133 -1.36 13.10 -15.10
N TYR A 134 -0.85 13.15 -13.86
CA TYR A 134 -1.12 14.24 -12.92
C TYR A 134 -0.59 15.59 -13.44
N GLN A 135 0.64 15.62 -13.97
CA GLN A 135 1.24 16.83 -14.52
C GLN A 135 0.50 17.30 -15.78
N GLU A 136 0.11 16.38 -16.65
CA GLU A 136 -0.69 16.65 -17.84
C GLU A 136 -2.08 17.19 -17.46
N TYR A 137 -2.75 16.59 -16.49
CA TYR A 137 -4.07 17.04 -15.99
C TYR A 137 -4.03 18.51 -15.51
N TRP A 138 -2.94 18.93 -14.86
CA TRP A 138 -2.75 20.29 -14.36
C TRP A 138 -2.03 21.23 -15.34
N ASP A 139 -1.95 20.86 -16.63
CA ASP A 139 -1.29 21.62 -17.67
C ASP A 139 0.13 22.10 -17.25
N TYR A 140 0.86 21.20 -16.58
CA TYR A 140 2.22 21.41 -16.07
C TYR A 140 2.33 22.61 -15.12
N ASP A 141 1.28 22.88 -14.34
CA ASP A 141 1.30 23.92 -13.32
C ASP A 141 2.47 23.75 -12.35
N ARG A 142 3.22 24.83 -12.10
CA ARG A 142 4.44 24.79 -11.30
C ARG A 142 4.21 24.42 -9.84
N GLU A 143 3.11 24.84 -9.24
CA GLU A 143 2.80 24.55 -7.83
C GLU A 143 2.43 23.06 -7.69
N LYS A 144 1.69 22.51 -8.66
CA LYS A 144 1.32 21.11 -8.70
C LYS A 144 2.52 20.19 -8.94
N ILE A 145 3.41 20.59 -9.85
CA ILE A 145 4.68 19.88 -10.06
C ILE A 145 5.52 19.90 -8.77
N LYS A 146 5.63 21.08 -8.14
CA LYS A 146 6.36 21.19 -6.87
C LYS A 146 5.76 20.31 -5.78
N LEU A 147 4.44 20.33 -5.61
CA LEU A 147 3.75 19.47 -4.64
C LEU A 147 4.07 17.99 -4.86
N PHE A 148 4.00 17.51 -6.11
CA PHE A 148 4.34 16.11 -6.39
C PHE A 148 5.82 15.82 -6.11
N ASN A 149 6.74 16.68 -6.50
CA ASN A 149 8.17 16.48 -6.27
C ASN A 149 8.50 16.44 -4.76
N ASP A 150 7.91 17.32 -3.97
CA ASP A 150 8.06 17.31 -2.52
C ASP A 150 7.50 16.02 -1.91
N PHE A 151 6.32 15.58 -2.37
CA PHE A 151 5.72 14.30 -1.99
C PHE A 151 6.59 13.10 -2.39
N GLU A 152 7.14 13.09 -3.60
CA GLU A 152 8.05 12.03 -4.08
C GLU A 152 9.27 11.91 -3.16
N GLN A 153 9.89 13.03 -2.76
CA GLN A 153 11.04 13.03 -1.85
C GLN A 153 10.67 12.55 -0.44
N GLU A 154 9.55 13.03 0.08
CA GLU A 154 9.14 12.77 1.47
C GLU A 154 8.51 11.39 1.68
N ILE A 155 7.91 10.80 0.64
CA ILE A 155 7.19 9.52 0.75
C ILE A 155 7.76 8.47 -0.19
N ILE A 156 7.70 8.66 -1.51
CA ILE A 156 8.00 7.59 -2.48
C ILE A 156 9.43 7.10 -2.29
N LYS A 157 10.40 8.02 -2.24
CA LYS A 157 11.81 7.64 -2.04
C LYS A 157 12.09 6.99 -0.69
N ARG A 158 11.35 7.36 0.36
CA ARG A 158 11.51 6.69 1.65
C ARG A 158 10.96 5.27 1.63
N PHE A 159 9.88 5.00 0.92
CA PHE A 159 9.40 3.63 0.70
C PHE A 159 10.40 2.80 -0.11
N GLU A 160 10.98 3.36 -1.17
CA GLU A 160 12.00 2.69 -2.00
C GLU A 160 13.28 2.37 -1.22
N GLN A 161 13.66 3.24 -0.30
CA GLN A 161 14.88 3.09 0.52
C GLN A 161 14.64 2.34 1.83
N TYR A 162 13.38 2.03 2.17
CA TYR A 162 13.06 1.39 3.45
C TYR A 162 13.61 -0.03 3.51
N GLN A 163 14.50 -0.25 4.48
CA GLN A 163 15.06 -1.56 4.77
C GLN A 163 14.24 -2.27 5.84
N LEU A 164 13.54 -3.32 5.44
CA LEU A 164 12.80 -4.16 6.37
C LEU A 164 13.79 -5.03 7.17
N PRO A 165 13.85 -4.89 8.50
CA PRO A 165 14.69 -5.78 9.33
C PRO A 165 14.21 -7.23 9.22
N VAL A 166 15.10 -8.13 8.81
CA VAL A 166 14.82 -9.55 8.62
C VAL A 166 15.71 -10.38 9.52
N ILE A 167 15.13 -11.36 10.23
CA ILE A 167 15.84 -12.40 10.97
C ILE A 167 15.74 -13.67 10.15
N GLU A 168 16.88 -14.17 9.65
CA GLU A 168 16.94 -15.43 8.90
C GLU A 168 17.34 -16.59 9.81
N LEU A 169 16.49 -17.62 9.85
CA LEU A 169 16.80 -18.91 10.47
C LEU A 169 17.26 -19.89 9.39
N LYS A 170 18.49 -20.38 9.52
CA LYS A 170 19.05 -21.36 8.60
C LYS A 170 18.53 -22.74 8.92
N LYS A 171 18.60 -23.67 7.94
CA LYS A 171 18.18 -25.09 8.04
C LYS A 171 18.80 -25.86 9.21
N GLU A 172 19.99 -25.45 9.62
CA GLU A 172 20.83 -26.14 10.62
C GLU A 172 20.92 -25.37 11.93
N THR A 173 20.02 -24.40 12.17
CA THR A 173 19.96 -23.74 13.48
C THR A 173 19.36 -24.73 14.48
N PRO A 174 20.11 -25.18 15.51
CA PRO A 174 19.63 -26.16 16.49
C PRO A 174 18.47 -25.63 17.34
#